data_e15852e5f2cfd13aaf34d9ad24cd46e5
#
_entry.id   e15852e5f2cfd13aaf34d9ad24cd46e5
#
_cell.length_a   1.000
_cell.length_b   1.000
_cell.length_c   1.000
_cell.angle_alpha   90.00
_cell.angle_beta   90.00
_cell.angle_gamma   90.00
#
_symmetry.space_group_name_H-M   'P 1'
#
loop_
_entity.id
_entity.type
_entity.pdbx_description
1 polymer ?
#
loop_
_entity_poly.entity_id
_entity_poly.type
_entity_poly.pdbx_seq_one_letter_code
_entity_poly.pdbx_strand_id
1 'polypeptide(L)'
;MKRILSLILAAALSFGVLALVGCGKKEEALKLGLGVHSTATVTNATEDVAGAGQATMTVAAVLVDENGKIVKCFIDCADSKVTYTADGKAVANASFATKYEQGDAYNMVQYGGAGKEWYAQADAFCALVAGKTLSEVKALVASDNKGTDEVINAGCTILVSEFVLAIEKAVESAVESDATAKDTLKVGVSTAQTTKDANEDADGYNQLETTFFAAAINGEGKIAAAKTECVQVKFTFDANGASTFDATKSILGKYEQGLDYNMVQYGGAGNEWYVQADAFCSAALGKTAGDVSALLGSDNYGTDIVKAAGCTILVDGFVKAASKAK
;
A
#
# COMPACT_ATOMS: atom_id res chain seq x y z
N MET A 1 3.30 66.68 34.37
CA MET A 1 4.46 66.83 33.53
C MET A 1 5.64 66.10 34.14
N LYS A 2 6.42 65.43 33.36
CA LYS A 2 7.65 64.70 33.67
C LYS A 2 7.46 63.23 34.10
N ARG A 3 7.68 62.39 33.12
CA ARG A 3 7.85 60.91 33.13
C ARG A 3 9.18 60.61 33.83
N ILE A 4 9.21 59.62 34.72
CA ILE A 4 10.43 59.02 35.24
C ILE A 4 10.44 57.59 34.79
N LEU A 5 11.45 57.25 34.00
CA LEU A 5 11.75 55.96 33.45
C LEU A 5 12.58 55.20 34.49
N SER A 6 12.07 54.09 35.02
CA SER A 6 12.87 53.23 35.91
C SER A 6 13.44 52.06 35.11
N LEU A 7 14.76 52.05 34.90
CA LEU A 7 15.53 50.92 34.41
C LEU A 7 15.70 49.93 35.56
N ILE A 8 15.21 48.71 35.38
CA ILE A 8 15.55 47.53 36.20
C ILE A 8 16.64 46.74 35.46
N LEU A 9 17.85 46.76 36.01
CA LEU A 9 18.99 45.99 35.56
C LEU A 9 18.88 44.61 36.20
N ALA A 10 18.49 43.58 35.44
CA ALA A 10 18.53 42.19 35.85
C ALA A 10 19.88 41.59 35.46
N ALA A 11 20.72 41.31 36.46
CA ALA A 11 21.96 40.55 36.31
C ALA A 11 21.65 39.07 36.06
N ALA A 12 21.89 38.57 34.86
CA ALA A 12 21.82 37.17 34.54
C ALA A 12 23.11 36.47 34.94
N LEU A 13 23.04 35.67 36.00
CA LEU A 13 24.08 34.69 36.32
C LEU A 13 24.01 33.55 35.29
N SER A 14 24.96 33.54 34.36
CA SER A 14 25.17 32.43 33.42
C SER A 14 25.87 31.26 34.13
N PHE A 15 25.11 30.30 34.60
CA PHE A 15 25.63 28.97 34.89
C PHE A 15 25.86 28.25 33.55
N GLY A 16 27.10 28.16 33.12
CA GLY A 16 27.52 27.35 31.99
C GLY A 16 27.38 25.87 32.32
N VAL A 17 26.25 25.29 31.91
CA VAL A 17 26.16 23.81 31.74
C VAL A 17 26.82 23.51 30.39
N LEU A 18 28.08 23.00 30.44
CA LEU A 18 28.64 22.31 29.31
C LEU A 18 27.82 21.03 29.07
N ALA A 19 26.76 21.15 28.31
CA ALA A 19 26.15 19.99 27.67
C ALA A 19 27.19 19.49 26.64
N LEU A 20 27.82 18.36 26.92
CA LEU A 20 28.47 17.53 25.92
C LEU A 20 27.39 17.10 24.94
N VAL A 21 27.09 17.96 23.97
CA VAL A 21 26.31 17.58 22.79
C VAL A 21 27.22 16.65 22.00
N GLY A 22 27.04 15.35 22.19
CA GLY A 22 27.53 14.37 21.28
C GLY A 22 27.02 14.73 19.88
N CYS A 23 27.93 15.12 19.00
CA CYS A 23 27.62 15.47 17.61
C CYS A 23 27.29 14.19 16.82
N GLY A 24 26.17 13.54 17.16
CA GLY A 24 25.51 12.60 16.30
C GLY A 24 24.85 13.43 15.21
N LYS A 25 25.27 13.29 13.94
CA LYS A 25 24.51 13.84 12.83
C LYS A 25 23.07 13.38 12.99
N LYS A 26 22.12 14.32 13.09
CA LYS A 26 20.68 14.01 13.03
C LYS A 26 20.50 13.26 11.71
N GLU A 27 19.90 12.06 11.76
CA GLU A 27 19.60 11.32 10.55
C GLU A 27 18.65 12.13 9.69
N GLU A 28 18.87 12.05 8.40
CA GLU A 28 18.02 12.72 7.43
C GLU A 28 16.66 12.04 7.41
N ALA A 29 15.60 12.83 7.56
CA ALA A 29 14.23 12.38 7.41
C ALA A 29 13.92 12.13 5.94
N LEU A 30 13.26 11.02 5.65
CA LEU A 30 12.94 10.59 4.30
C LEU A 30 11.43 10.74 4.04
N LYS A 31 11.08 10.85 2.77
CA LYS A 31 9.67 10.79 2.32
C LYS A 31 9.24 9.35 2.18
N LEU A 32 8.04 9.03 2.68
CA LEU A 32 7.41 7.73 2.46
C LEU A 32 6.38 7.82 1.34
N GLY A 33 6.53 6.97 0.32
CA GLY A 33 5.59 6.80 -0.77
C GLY A 33 5.00 5.40 -0.83
N LEU A 34 3.75 5.31 -1.31
CA LEU A 34 3.04 4.06 -1.56
C LEU A 34 2.31 4.18 -2.88
N GLY A 35 2.52 3.23 -3.79
CA GLY A 35 1.86 3.20 -5.10
C GLY A 35 1.36 1.80 -5.44
N VAL A 36 0.20 1.72 -6.07
CA VAL A 36 -0.41 0.46 -6.53
C VAL A 36 -0.73 0.56 -8.02
N HIS A 37 -0.17 -0.36 -8.80
CA HIS A 37 -0.56 -0.56 -10.19
C HIS A 37 -1.49 -1.78 -10.27
N SER A 38 -2.68 -1.60 -10.89
CA SER A 38 -3.73 -2.62 -10.88
C SER A 38 -4.19 -2.93 -12.30
N THR A 39 -4.33 -4.22 -12.60
CA THR A 39 -4.93 -4.74 -13.82
C THR A 39 -6.00 -5.78 -13.48
N ALA A 40 -6.94 -6.03 -14.38
CA ALA A 40 -7.92 -7.07 -14.22
C ALA A 40 -8.20 -7.78 -15.54
N THR A 41 -8.49 -9.09 -15.43
CA THR A 41 -8.97 -9.93 -16.54
C THR A 41 -10.23 -10.66 -16.13
N VAL A 42 -11.05 -11.03 -17.11
CA VAL A 42 -12.28 -11.78 -16.90
C VAL A 42 -12.43 -12.90 -17.94
N THR A 43 -13.08 -13.97 -17.54
CA THR A 43 -13.52 -15.05 -18.43
C THR A 43 -14.97 -15.40 -18.10
N ASN A 44 -15.80 -15.65 -19.12
CA ASN A 44 -17.18 -16.07 -18.92
C ASN A 44 -17.25 -17.50 -18.36
N ALA A 45 -18.30 -17.79 -17.60
CA ALA A 45 -18.62 -19.15 -17.24
C ALA A 45 -19.23 -19.91 -18.43
N THR A 46 -19.04 -21.22 -18.45
CA THR A 46 -19.72 -22.17 -19.32
C THR A 46 -20.25 -23.32 -18.48
N GLU A 47 -21.03 -24.24 -19.05
CA GLU A 47 -21.53 -25.42 -18.33
C GLU A 47 -20.39 -26.24 -17.68
N ASP A 48 -19.23 -26.32 -18.35
CA ASP A 48 -18.08 -27.14 -17.92
C ASP A 48 -17.01 -26.35 -17.18
N VAL A 49 -16.98 -25.01 -17.29
CA VAL A 49 -15.88 -24.17 -16.76
C VAL A 49 -16.43 -22.96 -16.02
N ALA A 50 -16.02 -22.80 -14.77
CA ALA A 50 -16.36 -21.61 -14.00
C ALA A 50 -15.82 -20.33 -14.65
N GLY A 51 -16.64 -19.29 -14.68
CA GLY A 51 -16.19 -17.94 -15.00
C GLY A 51 -15.23 -17.42 -13.93
N ALA A 52 -14.38 -16.49 -14.31
CA ALA A 52 -13.40 -15.92 -13.38
C ALA A 52 -13.19 -14.43 -13.61
N GLY A 53 -12.95 -13.72 -12.50
CA GLY A 53 -12.32 -12.41 -12.47
C GLY A 53 -10.97 -12.53 -11.74
N GLN A 54 -9.93 -11.95 -12.30
CA GLN A 54 -8.61 -11.90 -11.66
C GLN A 54 -8.13 -10.47 -11.62
N ALA A 55 -7.83 -9.99 -10.42
CA ALA A 55 -7.21 -8.69 -10.19
C ALA A 55 -5.75 -8.89 -9.77
N THR A 56 -4.84 -8.31 -10.54
CA THR A 56 -3.41 -8.29 -10.24
C THR A 56 -3.05 -6.87 -9.81
N MET A 57 -2.63 -6.71 -8.55
CA MET A 57 -2.33 -5.44 -7.92
C MET A 57 -0.89 -5.46 -7.41
N THR A 58 0.02 -4.86 -8.17
CA THR A 58 1.42 -4.71 -7.79
C THR A 58 1.55 -3.46 -6.93
N VAL A 59 2.03 -3.62 -5.72
CA VAL A 59 2.29 -2.53 -4.76
C VAL A 59 3.77 -2.28 -4.61
N ALA A 60 4.16 -1.01 -4.57
CA ALA A 60 5.49 -0.58 -4.18
C ALA A 60 5.42 0.44 -3.03
N ALA A 61 6.26 0.27 -2.03
CA ALA A 61 6.57 1.30 -1.04
C ALA A 61 8.01 1.77 -1.23
N VAL A 62 8.25 3.08 -1.07
CA VAL A 62 9.57 3.68 -1.21
C VAL A 62 9.87 4.65 -0.07
N LEU A 63 11.13 4.67 0.37
CA LEU A 63 11.69 5.80 1.10
C LEU A 63 12.56 6.60 0.13
N VAL A 64 12.30 7.92 0.02
CA VAL A 64 12.94 8.81 -0.95
C VAL A 64 13.64 9.95 -0.22
N ASP A 65 14.85 10.29 -0.63
CA ASP A 65 15.62 11.41 -0.09
C ASP A 65 15.16 12.77 -0.68
N GLU A 66 15.74 13.86 -0.19
CA GLU A 66 15.46 15.23 -0.67
C GLU A 66 15.79 15.45 -2.15
N ASN A 67 16.69 14.63 -2.73
CA ASN A 67 17.12 14.69 -4.12
C ASN A 67 16.27 13.81 -5.06
N GLY A 68 15.22 13.16 -4.53
CA GLY A 68 14.36 12.26 -5.29
C GLY A 68 14.98 10.90 -5.58
N LYS A 69 16.00 10.48 -4.82
CA LYS A 69 16.59 9.13 -4.92
C LYS A 69 15.88 8.17 -4.00
N ILE A 70 15.61 7.00 -4.49
CA ILE A 70 15.05 5.90 -3.70
C ILE A 70 16.12 5.37 -2.74
N VAL A 71 15.90 5.51 -1.44
CA VAL A 71 16.80 4.98 -0.40
C VAL A 71 16.43 3.52 -0.09
N LYS A 72 15.12 3.22 -0.06
CA LYS A 72 14.59 1.87 0.13
C LYS A 72 13.38 1.65 -0.76
N CYS A 73 13.20 0.41 -1.18
CA CYS A 73 12.05 -0.07 -1.93
C CYS A 73 11.58 -1.40 -1.34
N PHE A 74 10.27 -1.61 -1.37
CA PHE A 74 9.63 -2.90 -1.09
C PHE A 74 8.52 -3.11 -2.12
N ILE A 75 8.43 -4.31 -2.70
CA ILE A 75 7.43 -4.67 -3.71
C ILE A 75 6.72 -5.95 -3.28
N ASP A 76 5.39 -5.95 -3.43
CA ASP A 76 4.56 -7.14 -3.31
C ASP A 76 3.49 -7.16 -4.41
N CYS A 77 2.78 -8.28 -4.56
CA CYS A 77 1.71 -8.41 -5.54
C CYS A 77 0.55 -9.23 -4.96
N ALA A 78 -0.62 -8.60 -4.86
CA ALA A 78 -1.88 -9.28 -4.62
C ALA A 78 -2.45 -9.75 -5.96
N ASP A 79 -2.41 -11.06 -6.21
CA ASP A 79 -2.94 -11.70 -7.42
C ASP A 79 -4.18 -12.51 -7.04
N SER A 80 -5.33 -11.83 -7.01
CA SER A 80 -6.57 -12.32 -6.42
C SER A 80 -7.53 -12.79 -7.50
N LYS A 81 -7.81 -14.10 -7.54
CA LYS A 81 -8.79 -14.70 -8.44
C LYS A 81 -10.08 -15.04 -7.72
N VAL A 82 -11.20 -14.67 -8.32
CA VAL A 82 -12.56 -15.00 -7.89
C VAL A 82 -13.29 -15.75 -9.01
N THR A 83 -14.26 -16.57 -8.65
CA THR A 83 -14.98 -17.39 -9.63
C THR A 83 -16.50 -17.27 -9.46
N TYR A 84 -17.23 -17.63 -10.51
CA TYR A 84 -18.69 -17.71 -10.54
C TYR A 84 -19.13 -18.82 -11.51
N THR A 85 -20.34 -19.32 -11.33
CA THR A 85 -20.89 -20.44 -12.09
C THR A 85 -21.69 -19.98 -13.30
N ALA A 86 -22.00 -20.91 -14.22
CA ALA A 86 -22.81 -20.66 -15.40
C ALA A 86 -24.28 -20.26 -15.08
N ASP A 87 -24.76 -20.58 -13.88
CA ASP A 87 -26.09 -20.16 -13.39
C ASP A 87 -26.00 -18.90 -12.51
N GLY A 88 -24.95 -18.10 -12.67
CA GLY A 88 -24.81 -16.79 -12.03
C GLY A 88 -24.59 -16.82 -10.52
N LYS A 89 -23.98 -17.88 -9.95
CA LYS A 89 -23.65 -17.94 -8.52
C LYS A 89 -22.23 -17.49 -8.27
N ALA A 90 -22.05 -16.54 -7.36
CA ALA A 90 -20.76 -16.11 -6.89
C ALA A 90 -20.12 -17.17 -5.97
N VAL A 91 -18.82 -17.38 -6.09
CA VAL A 91 -18.07 -18.30 -5.23
C VAL A 91 -17.21 -17.50 -4.25
N ALA A 92 -17.41 -17.77 -2.94
CA ALA A 92 -16.59 -17.13 -1.91
C ALA A 92 -15.26 -17.87 -1.73
N ASN A 93 -14.16 -17.13 -1.64
CA ASN A 93 -12.84 -17.66 -1.35
C ASN A 93 -12.56 -17.60 0.16
N ALA A 94 -11.80 -18.56 0.66
CA ALA A 94 -11.46 -18.61 2.09
C ALA A 94 -10.41 -17.56 2.49
N SER A 95 -9.46 -17.25 1.59
CA SER A 95 -8.38 -16.30 1.85
C SER A 95 -7.70 -15.87 0.55
N PHE A 96 -6.96 -14.76 0.64
CA PHE A 96 -6.11 -14.24 -0.43
C PHE A 96 -4.72 -13.97 0.16
N ALA A 97 -3.71 -14.68 -0.30
CA ALA A 97 -2.31 -14.44 0.05
C ALA A 97 -1.61 -13.74 -1.12
N THR A 98 -0.74 -12.77 -0.81
CA THR A 98 0.09 -12.13 -1.82
C THR A 98 1.18 -13.07 -2.33
N LYS A 99 1.84 -12.73 -3.43
CA LYS A 99 2.99 -13.52 -3.93
C LYS A 99 4.14 -13.55 -2.94
N TYR A 100 4.38 -12.44 -2.22
CA TYR A 100 5.40 -12.37 -1.20
C TYR A 100 5.04 -13.23 0.03
N GLU A 101 3.79 -13.19 0.49
CA GLU A 101 3.29 -14.02 1.60
C GLU A 101 3.35 -15.52 1.29
N GLN A 102 3.13 -15.90 0.03
CA GLN A 102 3.23 -17.29 -0.41
C GLN A 102 4.68 -17.81 -0.39
N GLY A 103 5.67 -16.92 -0.57
CA GLY A 103 7.08 -17.30 -0.57
C GLY A 103 7.36 -18.44 -1.55
N ASP A 104 8.00 -19.51 -1.06
CA ASP A 104 8.30 -20.71 -1.87
C ASP A 104 7.03 -21.46 -2.33
N ALA A 105 5.90 -21.31 -1.63
CA ALA A 105 4.64 -21.94 -2.02
C ALA A 105 4.01 -21.33 -3.29
N TYR A 106 4.49 -20.15 -3.73
CA TYR A 106 4.12 -19.60 -5.02
C TYR A 106 4.67 -20.45 -6.19
N ASN A 107 5.74 -21.23 -5.93
CA ASN A 107 6.30 -22.24 -6.83
C ASN A 107 6.69 -21.72 -8.22
N MET A 108 7.23 -20.50 -8.31
CA MET A 108 7.66 -19.94 -9.59
C MET A 108 8.82 -20.72 -10.20
N VAL A 109 9.73 -21.23 -9.38
CA VAL A 109 10.84 -22.09 -9.84
C VAL A 109 10.30 -23.39 -10.42
N GLN A 110 9.38 -24.04 -9.73
CA GLN A 110 8.89 -25.36 -10.11
C GLN A 110 7.99 -25.32 -11.34
N TYR A 111 7.07 -24.36 -11.42
CA TYR A 111 6.04 -24.31 -12.47
C TYR A 111 6.27 -23.20 -13.49
N GLY A 112 6.97 -22.14 -13.12
CA GLY A 112 7.27 -21.02 -14.01
C GLY A 112 8.60 -21.13 -14.75
N GLY A 113 9.43 -22.12 -14.41
CA GLY A 113 10.75 -22.31 -15.02
C GLY A 113 11.75 -21.17 -14.69
N ALA A 114 11.47 -20.38 -13.68
CA ALA A 114 12.34 -19.29 -13.24
C ALA A 114 13.54 -19.79 -12.43
N GLY A 115 14.64 -19.05 -12.44
CA GLY A 115 15.84 -19.39 -11.66
C GLY A 115 15.72 -19.11 -10.15
N LYS A 116 14.74 -18.29 -9.75
CA LYS A 116 14.47 -17.90 -8.36
C LYS A 116 12.97 -17.72 -8.14
N GLU A 117 12.52 -17.85 -6.89
CA GLU A 117 11.15 -17.56 -6.50
C GLU A 117 10.80 -16.07 -6.67
N TRP A 118 9.51 -15.77 -6.79
CA TRP A 118 9.01 -14.44 -7.11
C TRP A 118 9.52 -13.37 -6.13
N TYR A 119 9.42 -13.65 -4.82
CA TYR A 119 9.85 -12.71 -3.78
C TYR A 119 11.34 -12.40 -3.86
N ALA A 120 12.19 -13.40 -4.18
CA ALA A 120 13.62 -13.21 -4.30
C ALA A 120 13.99 -12.37 -5.53
N GLN A 121 13.19 -12.43 -6.60
CA GLN A 121 13.36 -11.58 -7.78
C GLN A 121 12.87 -10.15 -7.51
N ALA A 122 11.77 -9.96 -6.77
CA ALA A 122 11.29 -8.66 -6.33
C ALA A 122 12.31 -7.97 -5.40
N ASP A 123 12.89 -8.72 -4.44
CA ASP A 123 13.95 -8.22 -3.55
C ASP A 123 15.20 -7.80 -4.34
N ALA A 124 15.61 -8.59 -5.34
CA ALA A 124 16.74 -8.25 -6.20
C ALA A 124 16.50 -6.96 -6.99
N PHE A 125 15.27 -6.74 -7.49
CA PHE A 125 14.88 -5.50 -8.15
C PHE A 125 14.85 -4.33 -7.17
N CYS A 126 14.28 -4.49 -5.98
CA CYS A 126 14.29 -3.47 -4.93
C CYS A 126 15.71 -3.05 -4.52
N ALA A 127 16.63 -4.01 -4.40
CA ALA A 127 18.03 -3.72 -4.12
C ALA A 127 18.71 -2.92 -5.26
N LEU A 128 18.37 -3.24 -6.52
CA LEU A 128 18.92 -2.55 -7.69
C LEU A 128 18.46 -1.10 -7.80
N VAL A 129 17.20 -0.78 -7.44
CA VAL A 129 16.65 0.56 -7.56
C VAL A 129 17.10 1.49 -6.42
N ALA A 130 17.70 0.96 -5.35
CA ALA A 130 18.26 1.77 -4.29
C ALA A 130 19.39 2.67 -4.82
N GLY A 131 19.34 3.96 -4.48
CA GLY A 131 20.24 5.01 -4.96
C GLY A 131 19.86 5.61 -6.31
N LYS A 132 18.85 5.08 -7.02
CA LYS A 132 18.38 5.59 -8.32
C LYS A 132 17.25 6.60 -8.16
N THR A 133 17.17 7.52 -9.12
CA THR A 133 16.02 8.40 -9.34
C THR A 133 14.94 7.66 -10.11
N LEU A 134 13.69 8.18 -10.11
CA LEU A 134 12.59 7.60 -10.90
C LEU A 134 12.94 7.49 -12.39
N SER A 135 13.62 8.48 -12.97
CA SER A 135 14.03 8.44 -14.38
C SER A 135 14.98 7.27 -14.68
N GLU A 136 15.93 7.01 -13.77
CA GLU A 136 16.86 5.89 -13.90
C GLU A 136 16.14 4.54 -13.71
N VAL A 137 15.13 4.46 -12.83
CA VAL A 137 14.30 3.26 -12.65
C VAL A 137 13.48 2.97 -13.91
N LYS A 138 12.87 3.98 -14.53
CA LYS A 138 12.14 3.82 -15.79
C LYS A 138 13.01 3.27 -16.92
N ALA A 139 14.29 3.64 -16.95
CA ALA A 139 15.24 3.16 -17.94
C ALA A 139 15.64 1.67 -17.76
N LEU A 140 15.26 1.03 -16.64
CA LEU A 140 15.51 -0.39 -16.39
C LEU A 140 14.54 -1.33 -17.14
N VAL A 141 13.47 -0.81 -17.75
CA VAL A 141 12.50 -1.61 -18.52
C VAL A 141 12.93 -1.72 -19.98
N ALA A 142 13.07 -2.94 -20.48
CA ALA A 142 13.32 -3.22 -21.88
C ALA A 142 12.01 -3.19 -22.71
N SER A 143 12.12 -3.21 -24.03
CA SER A 143 10.96 -3.09 -24.95
C SER A 143 9.96 -4.23 -24.87
N ASP A 144 10.35 -5.37 -24.30
CA ASP A 144 9.50 -6.55 -24.05
C ASP A 144 8.89 -6.59 -22.64
N ASN A 145 8.91 -5.47 -21.91
CA ASN A 145 8.46 -5.32 -20.53
C ASN A 145 9.29 -6.08 -19.47
N LYS A 146 10.35 -6.77 -19.89
CA LYS A 146 11.33 -7.34 -18.97
C LYS A 146 12.34 -6.31 -18.52
N GLY A 147 13.21 -6.71 -17.60
CA GLY A 147 14.35 -5.89 -17.22
C GLY A 147 15.44 -5.88 -18.28
N THR A 148 16.19 -4.77 -18.32
CA THR A 148 17.45 -4.69 -19.09
C THR A 148 18.47 -5.70 -18.56
N ASP A 149 19.61 -5.84 -19.25
CA ASP A 149 20.72 -6.72 -18.81
C ASP A 149 21.17 -6.40 -17.37
N GLU A 150 21.10 -5.13 -16.93
CA GLU A 150 21.40 -4.72 -15.57
C GLU A 150 20.46 -5.40 -14.56
N VAL A 151 19.16 -5.44 -14.85
CA VAL A 151 18.14 -6.09 -14.03
C VAL A 151 18.32 -7.61 -13.99
N ILE A 152 18.56 -8.21 -15.15
CA ILE A 152 18.80 -9.65 -15.30
C ILE A 152 20.04 -10.07 -14.50
N ASN A 153 21.14 -9.30 -14.61
CA ASN A 153 22.38 -9.55 -13.87
C ASN A 153 22.24 -9.35 -12.36
N ALA A 154 21.33 -8.47 -11.92
CA ALA A 154 20.96 -8.32 -10.50
C ALA A 154 20.17 -9.53 -9.97
N GLY A 155 19.62 -10.35 -10.84
CA GLY A 155 18.91 -11.58 -10.51
C GLY A 155 17.39 -11.47 -10.55
N CYS A 156 16.83 -10.50 -11.27
CA CYS A 156 15.42 -10.39 -11.60
C CYS A 156 15.24 -10.64 -13.11
N THR A 157 14.56 -11.72 -13.46
CA THR A 157 14.37 -12.17 -14.86
C THR A 157 12.90 -12.17 -15.30
N ILE A 158 12.00 -11.74 -14.41
CA ILE A 158 10.56 -11.64 -14.69
C ILE A 158 10.21 -10.28 -15.31
N LEU A 159 8.94 -10.10 -15.67
CA LEU A 159 8.44 -8.81 -16.14
C LEU A 159 8.53 -7.78 -15.01
N VAL A 160 9.12 -6.62 -15.29
CA VAL A 160 9.33 -5.54 -14.30
C VAL A 160 8.57 -4.27 -14.62
N SER A 161 7.85 -4.21 -15.75
CA SER A 161 7.08 -3.03 -16.12
C SER A 161 6.06 -2.63 -15.04
N GLU A 162 5.34 -3.58 -14.46
CA GLU A 162 4.37 -3.30 -13.38
C GLU A 162 5.06 -2.88 -12.09
N PHE A 163 6.26 -3.39 -11.79
CA PHE A 163 7.08 -2.93 -10.67
C PHE A 163 7.43 -1.44 -10.82
N VAL A 164 7.87 -1.06 -12.03
CA VAL A 164 8.24 0.33 -12.33
C VAL A 164 7.02 1.26 -12.26
N LEU A 165 5.85 0.84 -12.77
CA LEU A 165 4.60 1.62 -12.67
C LEU A 165 4.15 1.79 -11.21
N ALA A 166 4.28 0.77 -10.37
CA ALA A 166 3.98 0.88 -8.95
C ALA A 166 4.99 1.81 -8.23
N ILE A 167 6.30 1.71 -8.55
CA ILE A 167 7.33 2.60 -8.00
C ILE A 167 7.09 4.05 -8.45
N GLU A 168 6.71 4.30 -9.71
CA GLU A 168 6.37 5.63 -10.19
C GLU A 168 5.30 6.27 -9.33
N LYS A 169 4.17 5.58 -9.14
CA LYS A 169 3.09 6.04 -8.26
C LYS A 169 3.55 6.24 -6.82
N ALA A 170 4.42 5.36 -6.31
CA ALA A 170 4.95 5.47 -4.96
C ALA A 170 5.84 6.73 -4.81
N VAL A 171 6.74 7.00 -5.75
CA VAL A 171 7.59 8.19 -5.73
C VAL A 171 6.76 9.47 -5.86
N GLU A 172 5.78 9.50 -6.76
CA GLU A 172 4.89 10.65 -6.97
C GLU A 172 4.00 10.94 -5.76
N SER A 173 3.61 9.90 -5.01
CA SER A 173 2.80 10.02 -3.79
C SER A 173 3.62 10.26 -2.52
N ALA A 174 4.96 10.34 -2.61
CA ALA A 174 5.84 10.40 -1.44
C ALA A 174 5.68 11.72 -0.68
N VAL A 175 5.45 11.62 0.64
CA VAL A 175 5.27 12.75 1.55
C VAL A 175 6.31 12.72 2.66
N GLU A 176 6.62 13.90 3.22
CA GLU A 176 7.52 14.05 4.37
C GLU A 176 7.11 13.12 5.51
N SER A 177 8.09 12.51 6.17
CA SER A 177 7.88 11.58 7.27
C SER A 177 9.04 11.59 8.25
N ASP A 178 8.88 10.93 9.41
CA ASP A 178 9.95 10.73 10.38
C ASP A 178 10.81 9.47 10.09
N ALA A 179 10.58 8.81 8.94
CA ALA A 179 11.36 7.66 8.53
C ALA A 179 12.81 8.04 8.20
N THR A 180 13.73 7.16 8.47
CA THR A 180 15.17 7.31 8.20
C THR A 180 15.72 6.15 7.37
N ALA A 181 16.95 6.27 6.89
CA ALA A 181 17.63 5.21 6.16
C ALA A 181 17.88 3.93 7.01
N LYS A 182 17.79 4.02 8.35
CA LYS A 182 17.95 2.85 9.25
C LYS A 182 16.66 2.05 9.40
N ASP A 183 15.51 2.66 9.14
CA ASP A 183 14.23 2.00 9.34
C ASP A 183 14.01 0.88 8.32
N THR A 184 13.32 -0.16 8.72
CA THR A 184 12.92 -1.25 7.83
C THR A 184 11.62 -0.86 7.12
N LEU A 185 11.61 -0.90 5.79
CA LEU A 185 10.40 -0.64 5.00
C LEU A 185 9.66 -1.95 4.74
N LYS A 186 8.36 -1.97 5.04
CA LYS A 186 7.48 -3.13 4.88
C LYS A 186 6.13 -2.72 4.28
N VAL A 187 5.48 -3.67 3.63
CA VAL A 187 4.08 -3.55 3.19
C VAL A 187 3.30 -4.74 3.73
N GLY A 188 2.15 -4.49 4.31
CA GLY A 188 1.18 -5.52 4.63
C GLY A 188 -0.05 -5.37 3.73
N VAL A 189 -0.66 -6.49 3.37
CA VAL A 189 -1.80 -6.53 2.44
C VAL A 189 -2.95 -7.33 3.03
N SER A 190 -4.17 -6.80 2.90
CA SER A 190 -5.39 -7.51 3.31
C SER A 190 -6.45 -7.39 2.22
N THR A 191 -6.95 -8.52 1.72
CA THR A 191 -8.04 -8.57 0.74
C THR A 191 -9.29 -9.14 1.38
N ALA A 192 -10.40 -8.42 1.26
CA ALA A 192 -11.74 -8.88 1.60
C ALA A 192 -12.54 -9.12 0.32
N GLN A 193 -13.43 -10.12 0.34
CA GLN A 193 -14.36 -10.42 -0.74
C GLN A 193 -15.79 -10.23 -0.25
N THR A 194 -16.61 -9.56 -1.06
CA THR A 194 -18.07 -9.52 -0.92
C THR A 194 -18.70 -10.11 -2.16
N THR A 195 -19.69 -10.96 -1.99
CA THR A 195 -20.34 -11.69 -3.08
C THR A 195 -21.83 -11.39 -3.16
N LYS A 196 -22.38 -11.43 -4.36
CA LYS A 196 -23.80 -11.43 -4.62
C LYS A 196 -24.09 -12.30 -5.85
N ASP A 197 -25.06 -13.20 -5.74
CA ASP A 197 -25.54 -13.98 -6.88
C ASP A 197 -26.31 -13.10 -7.87
N ALA A 198 -26.21 -13.44 -9.14
CA ALA A 198 -27.06 -12.87 -10.18
C ALA A 198 -28.47 -13.47 -10.13
N ASN A 199 -29.44 -12.75 -10.68
CA ASN A 199 -30.78 -13.23 -10.96
C ASN A 199 -31.31 -12.57 -12.25
N GLU A 200 -32.57 -12.87 -12.65
CA GLU A 200 -33.15 -12.35 -13.87
C GLU A 200 -33.25 -10.81 -13.91
N ASP A 201 -33.32 -10.15 -12.75
CA ASP A 201 -33.51 -8.71 -12.62
C ASP A 201 -32.20 -7.93 -12.37
N ALA A 202 -31.12 -8.60 -11.95
CA ALA A 202 -29.90 -7.92 -11.55
C ALA A 202 -28.64 -8.80 -11.64
N ASP A 203 -27.55 -8.18 -12.08
CA ASP A 203 -26.22 -8.78 -12.08
C ASP A 203 -25.77 -9.19 -10.67
N GLY A 204 -25.07 -10.31 -10.63
CA GLY A 204 -24.26 -10.74 -9.50
C GLY A 204 -22.90 -10.07 -9.52
N TYR A 205 -22.16 -10.25 -8.44
CA TYR A 205 -20.78 -9.76 -8.38
C TYR A 205 -19.90 -10.53 -7.39
N ASN A 206 -18.62 -10.51 -7.68
CA ASN A 206 -17.53 -10.70 -6.74
C ASN A 206 -16.79 -9.36 -6.60
N GLN A 207 -16.84 -8.75 -5.43
CA GLN A 207 -16.10 -7.53 -5.15
C GLN A 207 -14.91 -7.83 -4.24
N LEU A 208 -13.72 -7.48 -4.71
CA LEU A 208 -12.50 -7.49 -3.94
C LEU A 208 -12.22 -6.10 -3.40
N GLU A 209 -11.90 -6.00 -2.13
CA GLU A 209 -11.40 -4.79 -1.50
C GLU A 209 -10.04 -5.12 -0.87
N THR A 210 -8.98 -4.63 -1.53
CA THR A 210 -7.59 -4.91 -1.14
C THR A 210 -6.98 -3.66 -0.53
N THR A 211 -6.63 -3.74 0.74
CA THR A 211 -5.96 -2.68 1.50
C THR A 211 -4.47 -2.98 1.59
N PHE A 212 -3.66 -1.98 1.26
CA PHE A 212 -2.21 -1.97 1.34
C PHE A 212 -1.79 -1.00 2.44
N PHE A 213 -0.86 -1.41 3.29
CA PHE A 213 -0.33 -0.58 4.37
C PHE A 213 1.20 -0.61 4.33
N ALA A 214 1.82 0.50 3.96
CA ALA A 214 3.27 0.68 4.02
C ALA A 214 3.66 1.21 5.39
N ALA A 215 4.71 0.65 5.98
CA ALA A 215 5.29 1.09 7.23
C ALA A 215 6.82 1.19 7.14
N ALA A 216 7.38 2.31 7.59
CA ALA A 216 8.77 2.40 7.99
C ALA A 216 8.87 2.06 9.48
N ILE A 217 9.60 1.01 9.82
CA ILE A 217 9.69 0.45 11.18
C ILE A 217 11.08 0.74 11.73
N ASN A 218 11.15 1.46 12.85
CA ASN A 218 12.40 1.84 13.48
C ASN A 218 13.06 0.68 14.26
N GLY A 219 14.26 0.92 14.78
CA GLY A 219 15.02 -0.08 15.53
C GLY A 219 14.36 -0.59 16.83
N GLU A 220 13.30 0.08 17.30
CA GLU A 220 12.47 -0.38 18.43
C GLU A 220 11.27 -1.24 17.98
N GLY A 221 11.13 -1.51 16.68
CA GLY A 221 10.00 -2.23 16.11
C GLY A 221 8.71 -1.41 15.99
N LYS A 222 8.82 -0.07 16.12
CA LYS A 222 7.67 0.85 16.06
C LYS A 222 7.56 1.49 14.68
N ILE A 223 6.33 1.77 14.28
CA ILE A 223 6.00 2.48 13.05
C ILE A 223 6.43 3.94 13.19
N ALA A 224 7.46 4.36 12.45
CA ALA A 224 7.96 5.72 12.34
C ALA A 224 7.20 6.52 11.29
N ALA A 225 6.77 5.86 10.21
CA ALA A 225 5.94 6.44 9.16
C ALA A 225 5.01 5.39 8.58
N ALA A 226 3.82 5.80 8.13
CA ALA A 226 2.84 4.92 7.52
C ALA A 226 2.07 5.61 6.40
N LYS A 227 1.70 4.84 5.37
CA LYS A 227 0.73 5.20 4.33
C LYS A 227 -0.17 4.00 4.04
N THR A 228 -1.41 4.27 3.63
CA THR A 228 -2.33 3.21 3.22
C THR A 228 -3.02 3.57 1.90
N GLU A 229 -3.32 2.55 1.13
CA GLU A 229 -4.12 2.61 -0.10
C GLU A 229 -5.16 1.49 -0.08
N CYS A 230 -6.27 1.67 -0.75
CA CYS A 230 -7.26 0.62 -0.93
C CYS A 230 -7.74 0.60 -2.38
N VAL A 231 -7.63 -0.56 -3.02
CA VAL A 231 -8.14 -0.80 -4.36
C VAL A 231 -9.38 -1.67 -4.28
N GLN A 232 -10.44 -1.24 -4.96
CA GLN A 232 -11.71 -1.96 -5.01
C GLN A 232 -12.01 -2.39 -6.45
N VAL A 233 -12.16 -3.70 -6.68
CA VAL A 233 -12.51 -4.25 -7.99
C VAL A 233 -13.79 -5.07 -7.86
N LYS A 234 -14.80 -4.73 -8.66
CA LYS A 234 -16.10 -5.39 -8.65
C LYS A 234 -16.33 -6.11 -9.98
N PHE A 235 -16.09 -7.41 -9.99
CA PHE A 235 -16.35 -8.27 -11.14
C PHE A 235 -17.85 -8.60 -11.19
N THR A 236 -18.52 -8.10 -12.20
CA THR A 236 -19.96 -8.31 -12.41
C THR A 236 -20.23 -9.38 -13.49
N PHE A 237 -21.33 -10.11 -13.34
CA PHE A 237 -21.75 -11.17 -14.26
C PHE A 237 -23.27 -11.32 -14.24
N ASP A 238 -23.87 -11.73 -15.36
CA ASP A 238 -25.30 -11.96 -15.48
C ASP A 238 -25.74 -13.35 -14.96
N ALA A 239 -27.05 -13.62 -15.00
CA ALA A 239 -27.64 -14.88 -14.57
C ALA A 239 -27.24 -16.10 -15.43
N ASN A 240 -26.63 -15.88 -16.58
CA ASN A 240 -26.12 -16.93 -17.48
C ASN A 240 -24.59 -17.10 -17.39
N GLY A 241 -23.96 -16.47 -16.38
CA GLY A 241 -22.53 -16.56 -16.17
C GLY A 241 -21.66 -15.80 -17.20
N ALA A 242 -22.26 -14.87 -17.96
CA ALA A 242 -21.47 -13.98 -18.81
C ALA A 242 -20.98 -12.78 -18.00
N SER A 243 -19.69 -12.44 -18.16
CA SER A 243 -19.12 -11.26 -17.50
C SER A 243 -19.70 -9.98 -18.09
N THR A 244 -20.13 -9.08 -17.21
CA THR A 244 -20.54 -7.71 -17.55
C THR A 244 -19.51 -6.67 -17.07
N PHE A 245 -18.34 -7.13 -16.60
CA PHE A 245 -17.24 -6.29 -16.15
C PHE A 245 -16.50 -5.65 -17.33
N ASP A 246 -16.29 -4.34 -17.25
CA ASP A 246 -15.53 -3.59 -18.25
C ASP A 246 -14.03 -3.57 -17.89
N ALA A 247 -13.28 -4.51 -18.45
CA ALA A 247 -11.84 -4.65 -18.24
C ALA A 247 -11.00 -3.55 -18.93
N THR A 248 -11.62 -2.65 -19.71
CA THR A 248 -10.92 -1.54 -20.36
C THR A 248 -10.75 -0.31 -19.48
N LYS A 249 -11.50 -0.25 -18.37
CA LYS A 249 -11.42 0.86 -17.42
C LYS A 249 -10.21 0.75 -16.53
N SER A 250 -9.55 1.89 -16.28
CA SER A 250 -8.49 1.99 -15.30
C SER A 250 -8.99 1.65 -13.89
N ILE A 251 -8.23 0.88 -13.16
CA ILE A 251 -8.49 0.53 -11.76
C ILE A 251 -7.58 1.39 -10.90
N LEU A 252 -8.16 2.38 -10.24
CA LEU A 252 -7.46 3.33 -9.38
C LEU A 252 -7.72 3.00 -7.90
N GLY A 253 -6.72 3.25 -7.06
CA GLY A 253 -6.88 3.21 -5.62
C GLY A 253 -7.75 4.35 -5.10
N LYS A 254 -8.34 4.20 -3.92
CA LYS A 254 -9.20 5.24 -3.31
C LYS A 254 -8.39 6.51 -2.98
N TYR A 255 -7.14 6.35 -2.55
CA TYR A 255 -6.24 7.48 -2.30
C TYR A 255 -5.88 8.19 -3.61
N GLU A 256 -5.58 7.43 -4.67
CA GLU A 256 -5.28 7.95 -6.01
C GLU A 256 -6.48 8.70 -6.62
N GLN A 257 -7.71 8.24 -6.39
CA GLN A 257 -8.92 8.92 -6.83
C GLN A 257 -9.14 10.26 -6.08
N GLY A 258 -8.62 10.40 -4.87
CA GLY A 258 -8.75 11.62 -4.07
C GLY A 258 -10.20 12.08 -3.93
N LEU A 259 -10.50 13.29 -4.39
CA LEU A 259 -11.85 13.88 -4.37
C LEU A 259 -12.84 13.15 -5.28
N ASP A 260 -12.38 12.50 -6.35
CA ASP A 260 -13.24 11.79 -7.31
C ASP A 260 -13.86 10.52 -6.72
N TYR A 261 -13.28 10.00 -5.61
CA TYR A 261 -13.91 8.93 -4.83
C TYR A 261 -15.23 9.38 -4.16
N ASN A 262 -15.38 10.68 -3.90
CA ASN A 262 -16.61 11.33 -3.45
C ASN A 262 -17.26 10.71 -2.19
N MET A 263 -16.45 10.32 -1.21
CA MET A 263 -16.96 9.70 0.01
C MET A 263 -17.87 10.64 0.81
N VAL A 264 -17.56 11.94 0.86
CA VAL A 264 -18.37 12.94 1.55
C VAL A 264 -19.73 13.05 0.88
N GLN A 265 -19.78 13.15 -0.45
CA GLN A 265 -21.02 13.39 -1.18
C GLN A 265 -21.94 12.16 -1.20
N TYR A 266 -21.39 10.97 -1.43
CA TYR A 266 -22.17 9.74 -1.61
C TYR A 266 -22.16 8.81 -0.41
N GLY A 267 -21.11 8.85 0.41
CA GLY A 267 -20.96 8.02 1.61
C GLY A 267 -21.46 8.67 2.89
N GLY A 268 -21.80 9.97 2.87
CA GLY A 268 -22.23 10.70 4.07
C GLY A 268 -21.14 10.85 5.14
N ALA A 269 -19.88 10.62 4.79
CA ALA A 269 -18.75 10.76 5.71
C ALA A 269 -18.39 12.23 5.96
N GLY A 270 -17.77 12.53 7.11
CA GLY A 270 -17.34 13.88 7.46
C GLY A 270 -16.13 14.37 6.65
N ASN A 271 -15.30 13.44 6.15
CA ASN A 271 -14.08 13.70 5.37
C ASN A 271 -13.96 12.69 4.22
N GLU A 272 -13.21 13.07 3.18
CA GLU A 272 -12.89 12.17 2.07
C GLU A 272 -12.02 10.99 2.54
N TRP A 273 -12.04 9.90 1.77
CA TRP A 273 -11.40 8.65 2.15
C TRP A 273 -9.90 8.81 2.47
N TYR A 274 -9.16 9.54 1.64
CA TYR A 274 -7.73 9.74 1.83
C TYR A 274 -7.39 10.49 3.12
N VAL A 275 -8.23 11.47 3.53
CA VAL A 275 -8.07 12.19 4.79
C VAL A 275 -8.26 11.27 5.99
N GLN A 276 -9.24 10.36 5.92
CA GLN A 276 -9.50 9.39 6.97
C GLN A 276 -8.43 8.29 7.02
N ALA A 277 -7.90 7.91 5.86
CA ALA A 277 -6.77 6.99 5.74
C ALA A 277 -5.50 7.56 6.40
N ASP A 278 -5.18 8.84 6.15
CA ASP A 278 -4.06 9.53 6.80
C ASP A 278 -4.26 9.66 8.33
N ALA A 279 -5.50 9.90 8.77
CA ALA A 279 -5.83 9.92 10.19
C ALA A 279 -5.60 8.56 10.88
N PHE A 280 -5.94 7.45 10.21
CA PHE A 280 -5.62 6.12 10.70
C PHE A 280 -4.11 5.88 10.76
N CYS A 281 -3.37 6.23 9.70
CA CYS A 281 -1.91 6.14 9.69
C CYS A 281 -1.28 6.92 10.85
N SER A 282 -1.77 8.13 11.11
CA SER A 282 -1.31 8.96 12.26
C SER A 282 -1.57 8.27 13.59
N ALA A 283 -2.72 7.62 13.78
CA ALA A 283 -3.03 6.86 14.99
C ALA A 283 -2.15 5.60 15.17
N ALA A 284 -1.60 5.07 14.07
CA ALA A 284 -0.70 3.91 14.07
C ALA A 284 0.75 4.26 14.41
N LEU A 285 1.17 5.53 14.30
CA LEU A 285 2.55 5.94 14.61
C LEU A 285 2.93 5.60 16.06
N GLY A 286 4.16 5.18 16.25
CA GLY A 286 4.71 4.79 17.56
C GLY A 286 4.23 3.43 18.08
N LYS A 287 3.33 2.74 17.38
CA LYS A 287 2.87 1.37 17.70
C LYS A 287 3.72 0.33 16.97
N THR A 288 3.79 -0.87 17.52
CA THR A 288 4.26 -2.03 16.75
C THR A 288 3.17 -2.53 15.80
N ALA A 289 3.52 -3.27 14.75
CA ALA A 289 2.54 -3.91 13.86
C ALA A 289 1.53 -4.79 14.63
N GLY A 290 1.97 -5.44 15.72
CA GLY A 290 1.09 -6.23 16.60
C GLY A 290 0.11 -5.38 17.40
N ASP A 291 0.55 -4.20 17.88
CA ASP A 291 -0.27 -3.31 18.71
C ASP A 291 -1.30 -2.52 17.90
N VAL A 292 -1.17 -2.46 16.58
CA VAL A 292 -2.17 -1.81 15.69
C VAL A 292 -3.55 -2.47 15.84
N SER A 293 -3.62 -3.76 16.19
CA SER A 293 -4.87 -4.47 16.47
C SER A 293 -5.72 -3.79 17.56
N ALA A 294 -5.08 -3.11 18.52
CA ALA A 294 -5.78 -2.36 19.57
C ALA A 294 -6.47 -1.07 19.07
N LEU A 295 -6.27 -0.69 17.81
CA LEU A 295 -6.97 0.42 17.17
C LEU A 295 -8.35 0.04 16.64
N LEU A 296 -8.68 -1.26 16.57
CA LEU A 296 -9.95 -1.77 16.07
C LEU A 296 -10.98 -1.86 17.21
N GLY A 297 -12.12 -1.21 17.01
CA GLY A 297 -13.30 -1.36 17.89
C GLY A 297 -14.08 -2.65 17.54
N SER A 298 -15.00 -3.02 18.44
CA SER A 298 -15.83 -4.25 18.28
C SER A 298 -16.84 -4.17 17.11
N ASP A 299 -17.07 -2.97 16.60
CA ASP A 299 -17.97 -2.64 15.48
C ASP A 299 -17.25 -2.50 14.15
N ASN A 300 -15.97 -2.90 14.06
CA ASN A 300 -15.06 -2.72 12.95
C ASN A 300 -14.68 -1.26 12.62
N TYR A 301 -15.19 -0.28 13.36
CA TYR A 301 -14.72 1.10 13.31
C TYR A 301 -13.47 1.25 14.20
N GLY A 302 -12.80 2.40 14.06
CA GLY A 302 -11.68 2.72 14.94
C GLY A 302 -12.14 2.98 16.37
N THR A 303 -11.24 2.72 17.34
CA THR A 303 -11.41 3.15 18.74
C THR A 303 -11.48 4.68 18.84
N ASP A 304 -11.75 5.20 20.04
CA ASP A 304 -11.83 6.65 20.29
C ASP A 304 -10.54 7.39 19.87
N ILE A 305 -9.37 6.73 19.96
CA ILE A 305 -8.10 7.29 19.50
C ILE A 305 -8.12 7.54 17.99
N VAL A 306 -8.61 6.58 17.22
CA VAL A 306 -8.70 6.65 15.76
C VAL A 306 -9.76 7.66 15.33
N LYS A 307 -10.91 7.67 16.02
CA LYS A 307 -12.00 8.64 15.78
C LYS A 307 -11.55 10.07 16.11
N ALA A 308 -10.82 10.25 17.21
CA ALA A 308 -10.26 11.57 17.60
C ALA A 308 -9.19 12.07 16.61
N ALA A 309 -8.45 11.17 15.95
CA ALA A 309 -7.53 11.51 14.88
C ALA A 309 -8.25 11.94 13.57
N GLY A 310 -9.55 11.65 13.44
CA GLY A 310 -10.37 12.04 12.28
C GLY A 310 -10.79 10.89 11.36
N CYS A 311 -10.53 9.63 11.72
CA CYS A 311 -10.98 8.47 10.97
C CYS A 311 -12.25 7.88 11.58
N THR A 312 -13.36 7.99 10.87
CA THR A 312 -14.71 7.57 11.30
C THR A 312 -15.32 6.48 10.42
N ILE A 313 -14.53 5.89 9.53
CA ILE A 313 -14.92 4.78 8.64
C ILE A 313 -14.51 3.43 9.24
N LEU A 314 -14.91 2.35 8.59
CA LEU A 314 -14.46 1.00 8.91
C LEU A 314 -12.95 0.91 8.74
N VAL A 315 -12.25 0.35 9.73
CA VAL A 315 -10.78 0.26 9.76
C VAL A 315 -10.25 -1.18 9.85
N ASP A 316 -11.13 -2.16 9.80
CA ASP A 316 -10.74 -3.58 9.90
C ASP A 316 -9.75 -3.99 8.78
N GLY A 317 -9.94 -3.50 7.55
CA GLY A 317 -9.01 -3.68 6.44
C GLY A 317 -7.64 -3.05 6.73
N PHE A 318 -7.62 -1.82 7.25
CA PHE A 318 -6.38 -1.11 7.62
C PHE A 318 -5.62 -1.84 8.72
N VAL A 319 -6.32 -2.26 9.77
CA VAL A 319 -5.73 -3.00 10.89
C VAL A 319 -5.17 -4.34 10.44
N LYS A 320 -5.91 -5.10 9.63
CA LYS A 320 -5.45 -6.37 9.07
C LYS A 320 -4.21 -6.21 8.20
N ALA A 321 -4.18 -5.20 7.33
CA ALA A 321 -3.02 -4.90 6.50
C ALA A 321 -1.82 -4.45 7.37
N ALA A 322 -2.02 -3.49 8.29
CA ALA A 322 -0.95 -2.99 9.15
C ALA A 322 -0.32 -4.08 10.04
N SER A 323 -1.12 -5.04 10.54
CA SER A 323 -0.61 -6.15 11.36
C SER A 323 0.29 -7.12 10.59
N LYS A 324 0.23 -7.12 9.26
CA LYS A 324 1.06 -7.92 8.36
C LYS A 324 2.35 -7.19 7.93
N ALA A 325 2.45 -5.89 8.10
CA ALA A 325 3.64 -5.08 7.79
C ALA A 325 4.73 -5.25 8.88
N LYS A 326 5.38 -6.43 8.95
CA LYS A 326 6.34 -6.80 10.00
C LYS A 326 7.54 -7.58 9.44
#